data_422cd4f48869defc1aec76cfb02465e9
#
_entry.id   422cd4f48869defc1aec76cfb02465e9
#
_cell.length_a   1.000
_cell.length_b   1.000
_cell.length_c   1.000
_cell.angle_alpha   90.00
_cell.angle_beta   90.00
_cell.angle_gamma   90.00
#
_symmetry.space_group_name_H-M   'P 1'
#
loop_
_entity.id
_entity.type
_entity.pdbx_description
1 polymer ?
#
loop_
_entity_poly.entity_id
_entity_poly.type
_entity_poly.pdbx_seq_one_letter_code
_entity_poly.pdbx_strand_id
1 'polypeptide(L)'
;MHELAVCQGMLDQVTRIAAEHNAIGVSLIRLRIGPLSGVEAGQLQQAFPLACAGTVAEAAELAIETAAIRVHCDTCGEETDAAPNRLLCGSCGDWHTRVVSGDEMLLMSVELIQNEIQNEIQDPRYKGK
;
A
#
# COMPACT_ATOMS: atom_id res chain seq x y z
N MET A 1 6.61 -5.40 13.03
CA MET A 1 5.43 -4.58 12.78
C MET A 1 4.18 -5.42 12.98
N HIS A 2 3.16 -4.81 13.49
CA HIS A 2 1.93 -5.52 13.81
C HIS A 2 0.97 -5.42 12.63
N GLU A 3 1.02 -6.42 11.77
CA GLU A 3 0.25 -6.38 10.53
C GLU A 3 -1.26 -6.34 10.78
N LEU A 4 -1.72 -6.94 11.86
CA LEU A 4 -3.15 -6.85 12.17
C LEU A 4 -3.55 -5.40 12.46
N ALA A 5 -2.73 -4.67 13.23
CA ALA A 5 -3.02 -3.27 13.50
C ALA A 5 -2.97 -2.44 12.23
N VAL A 6 -2.05 -2.75 11.33
CA VAL A 6 -1.97 -2.07 10.03
C VAL A 6 -3.23 -2.33 9.22
N CYS A 7 -3.72 -3.57 9.20
CA CYS A 7 -4.97 -3.90 8.54
C CYS A 7 -6.13 -3.14 9.12
N GLN A 8 -6.20 -3.03 10.44
CA GLN A 8 -7.30 -2.32 11.08
C GLN A 8 -7.31 -0.85 10.72
N GLY A 9 -6.12 -0.22 10.69
CA GLY A 9 -6.02 1.16 10.28
C GLY A 9 -6.45 1.37 8.84
N MET A 10 -6.03 0.47 7.95
CA MET A 10 -6.44 0.51 6.56
C MET A 10 -7.97 0.34 6.45
N LEU A 11 -8.53 -0.60 7.19
CA LEU A 11 -9.96 -0.86 7.12
C LEU A 11 -10.78 0.30 7.63
N ASP A 12 -10.27 1.07 8.59
CA ASP A 12 -10.95 2.28 9.01
C ASP A 12 -11.12 3.24 7.83
N GLN A 13 -10.09 3.40 7.01
CA GLN A 13 -10.17 4.23 5.83
C GLN A 13 -11.15 3.65 4.81
N VAL A 14 -11.06 2.35 4.57
CA VAL A 14 -11.92 1.68 3.59
C VAL A 14 -13.38 1.78 4.02
N THR A 15 -13.65 1.58 5.30
CA THR A 15 -15.02 1.67 5.82
C THR A 15 -15.58 3.07 5.63
N ARG A 16 -14.74 4.09 5.87
CA ARG A 16 -15.16 5.47 5.70
C ARG A 16 -15.46 5.77 4.23
N ILE A 17 -14.60 5.29 3.32
CA ILE A 17 -14.82 5.49 1.89
C ILE A 17 -16.11 4.81 1.46
N ALA A 18 -16.34 3.58 1.91
CA ALA A 18 -17.56 2.85 1.57
C ALA A 18 -18.80 3.60 2.06
N ALA A 19 -18.74 4.12 3.28
CA ALA A 19 -19.88 4.86 3.84
C ALA A 19 -20.15 6.14 3.06
N GLU A 20 -19.11 6.84 2.67
CA GLU A 20 -19.27 8.08 1.92
C GLU A 20 -19.92 7.86 0.55
N HIS A 21 -19.76 6.68 0.00
CA HIS A 21 -20.31 6.35 -1.32
C HIS A 21 -21.55 5.45 -1.23
N ASN A 22 -22.06 5.23 -0.02
CA ASN A 22 -23.25 4.40 0.22
C ASN A 22 -23.06 2.99 -0.34
N ALA A 23 -21.87 2.43 -0.21
CA ALA A 23 -21.56 1.11 -0.72
C ALA A 23 -22.08 0.06 0.25
N ILE A 24 -22.51 -1.08 -0.29
CA ILE A 24 -22.97 -2.19 0.52
C ILE A 24 -21.87 -3.21 0.76
N GLY A 25 -20.77 -3.11 0.04
CA GLY A 25 -19.64 -4.00 0.24
C GLY A 25 -18.42 -3.50 -0.49
N VAL A 26 -17.31 -4.20 -0.26
CA VAL A 26 -16.04 -3.93 -0.91
C VAL A 26 -15.58 -5.23 -1.55
N SER A 27 -15.20 -5.19 -2.82
CA SER A 27 -14.76 -6.39 -3.52
C SER A 27 -13.25 -6.48 -3.66
N LEU A 28 -12.54 -5.36 -3.70
CA LEU A 28 -11.10 -5.38 -3.92
C LEU A 28 -10.47 -4.15 -3.27
N ILE A 29 -9.36 -4.38 -2.60
CA ILE A 29 -8.53 -3.31 -2.02
C ILE A 29 -7.15 -3.47 -2.62
N ARG A 30 -6.62 -2.39 -3.21
CA ARG A 30 -5.28 -2.39 -3.79
C ARG A 30 -4.35 -1.56 -2.95
N LEU A 31 -3.26 -2.18 -2.53
CA LEU A 31 -2.21 -1.52 -1.75
C LEU A 31 -0.90 -1.53 -2.50
N ARG A 32 -0.08 -0.51 -2.27
CA ARG A 32 1.33 -0.53 -2.67
C ARG A 32 2.17 -0.49 -1.41
N ILE A 33 3.09 -1.45 -1.27
CA ILE A 33 3.92 -1.56 -0.09
C ILE A 33 5.37 -1.60 -0.52
N GLY A 34 6.18 -0.72 0.07
CA GLY A 34 7.61 -0.72 -0.18
C GLY A 34 8.34 -1.68 0.76
N PRO A 35 9.46 -2.25 0.30
CA PRO A 35 10.23 -3.18 1.14
C PRO A 35 10.76 -2.55 2.42
N LEU A 36 10.90 -1.23 2.46
CA LEU A 36 11.42 -0.52 3.63
C LEU A 36 10.33 0.04 4.52
N SER A 37 9.06 -0.31 4.25
CA SER A 37 7.93 0.25 5.00
C SER A 37 7.79 -0.33 6.40
N GLY A 38 8.44 -1.46 6.66
CA GLY A 38 8.28 -2.16 7.92
C GLY A 38 7.07 -3.09 7.94
N VAL A 39 6.33 -3.16 6.85
CA VAL A 39 5.15 -4.02 6.72
C VAL A 39 5.51 -5.20 5.84
N GLU A 40 5.26 -6.41 6.33
CA GLU A 40 5.57 -7.62 5.59
C GLU A 40 4.30 -8.06 4.85
N ALA A 41 4.36 -8.07 3.51
CA ALA A 41 3.17 -8.27 2.68
C ALA A 41 2.50 -9.61 2.92
N GLY A 42 3.28 -10.69 3.08
CA GLY A 42 2.70 -12.02 3.31
C GLY A 42 1.94 -12.08 4.62
N GLN A 43 2.50 -11.47 5.66
CA GLN A 43 1.81 -11.43 6.95
C GLN A 43 0.58 -10.54 6.91
N LEU A 44 0.64 -9.46 6.14
CA LEU A 44 -0.53 -8.61 5.96
C LEU A 44 -1.66 -9.40 5.30
N GLN A 45 -1.34 -10.19 4.26
CA GLN A 45 -2.33 -11.04 3.61
C GLN A 45 -2.95 -12.03 4.58
N GLN A 46 -2.14 -12.58 5.48
CA GLN A 46 -2.64 -13.54 6.46
C GLN A 46 -3.51 -12.87 7.52
N ALA A 47 -3.19 -11.65 7.90
CA ALA A 47 -3.97 -10.93 8.91
C ALA A 47 -5.28 -10.37 8.36
N PHE A 48 -5.35 -10.18 7.05
CA PHE A 48 -6.47 -9.49 6.42
C PHE A 48 -7.82 -10.16 6.70
N PRO A 49 -7.98 -11.50 6.55
CA PRO A 49 -9.30 -12.10 6.80
C PRO A 49 -9.78 -11.91 8.23
N LEU A 50 -8.85 -11.93 9.19
CA LEU A 50 -9.22 -11.70 10.59
C LEU A 50 -9.69 -10.27 10.80
N ALA A 51 -8.97 -9.32 10.20
CA ALA A 51 -9.27 -7.92 10.40
C ALA A 51 -10.60 -7.52 9.77
N CYS A 52 -10.95 -8.11 8.62
CA CYS A 52 -12.12 -7.66 7.90
C CYS A 52 -13.38 -8.48 8.20
N ALA A 53 -13.29 -9.51 9.05
CA ALA A 53 -14.44 -10.31 9.41
C ALA A 53 -15.48 -9.42 10.08
N GLY A 54 -16.72 -9.50 9.60
CA GLY A 54 -17.81 -8.69 10.14
C GLY A 54 -17.82 -7.24 9.67
N THR A 55 -16.95 -6.88 8.75
CA THR A 55 -16.91 -5.51 8.22
C THR A 55 -17.45 -5.47 6.81
N VAL A 56 -17.55 -4.26 6.26
CA VAL A 56 -17.98 -4.06 4.88
C VAL A 56 -17.03 -4.73 3.89
N ALA A 57 -15.81 -5.01 4.29
CA ALA A 57 -14.79 -5.61 3.44
C ALA A 57 -14.61 -7.10 3.68
N GLU A 58 -15.58 -7.76 4.32
CA GLU A 58 -15.42 -9.16 4.71
C GLU A 58 -15.15 -10.07 3.52
N ALA A 59 -15.75 -9.80 2.37
CA ALA A 59 -15.58 -10.61 1.18
C ALA A 59 -14.56 -10.03 0.20
N ALA A 60 -13.83 -8.99 0.59
CA ALA A 60 -12.93 -8.31 -0.31
C ALA A 60 -11.64 -9.09 -0.51
N GLU A 61 -11.06 -8.93 -1.70
CA GLU A 61 -9.70 -9.39 -1.97
C GLU A 61 -8.72 -8.27 -1.65
N LEU A 62 -7.53 -8.65 -1.20
CA LEU A 62 -6.45 -7.71 -0.96
C LEU A 62 -5.37 -7.97 -2.01
N ALA A 63 -5.16 -6.99 -2.90
CA ALA A 63 -4.13 -7.06 -3.92
C ALA A 63 -2.99 -6.14 -3.51
N ILE A 64 -1.80 -6.70 -3.37
CA ILE A 64 -0.63 -5.94 -2.93
C ILE A 64 0.37 -5.89 -4.06
N GLU A 65 0.79 -4.68 -4.43
CA GLU A 65 1.92 -4.52 -5.33
C GLU A 65 3.10 -4.00 -4.55
N THR A 66 4.31 -4.36 -4.97
CA THR A 66 5.54 -3.98 -4.29
C THR A 66 6.15 -2.77 -4.97
N ALA A 67 6.48 -1.75 -4.19
CA ALA A 67 7.17 -0.57 -4.70
C ALA A 67 8.67 -0.86 -4.77
N ALA A 68 9.31 -0.34 -5.82
CA ALA A 68 10.75 -0.46 -5.95
C ALA A 68 11.46 0.49 -4.99
N ILE A 69 12.62 0.07 -4.50
CA ILE A 69 13.47 0.95 -3.70
C ILE A 69 14.30 1.78 -4.66
N ARG A 70 14.17 3.10 -4.56
CA ARG A 70 14.99 4.03 -5.33
C ARG A 70 15.68 4.98 -4.36
N VAL A 71 16.93 5.29 -4.65
CA VAL A 71 17.72 6.20 -3.81
C VAL A 71 18.26 7.33 -4.68
N HIS A 72 18.42 8.50 -4.05
CA HIS A 72 19.07 9.65 -4.65
C HIS A 72 20.46 9.77 -4.05
N CYS A 73 21.50 9.82 -4.90
CA CYS A 73 22.87 9.92 -4.44
C CYS A 73 23.23 11.38 -4.24
N ASP A 74 23.71 11.72 -3.03
CA ASP A 74 24.11 13.08 -2.75
C ASP A 74 25.46 13.42 -3.38
N THR A 75 26.23 12.40 -3.75
CA THR A 75 27.55 12.60 -4.34
C THR A 75 27.48 12.87 -5.84
N CYS A 76 26.78 12.00 -6.60
CA CYS A 76 26.73 12.14 -8.04
C CYS A 76 25.40 12.67 -8.57
N GLY A 77 24.38 12.77 -7.72
CA GLY A 77 23.09 13.34 -8.10
C GLY A 77 22.15 12.42 -8.84
N GLU A 78 22.52 11.17 -9.05
CA GLU A 78 21.68 10.20 -9.79
C GLU A 78 20.69 9.51 -8.87
N GLU A 79 19.54 9.11 -9.45
CA GLU A 79 18.61 8.24 -8.76
C GLU A 79 18.71 6.86 -9.37
N THR A 80 18.90 5.85 -8.52
CA THR A 80 19.07 4.48 -8.98
C THR A 80 18.32 3.52 -8.08
N ASP A 81 18.12 2.30 -8.59
CA ASP A 81 17.51 1.24 -7.80
C ASP A 81 18.49 0.77 -6.73
N ALA A 82 17.95 0.28 -5.61
CA ALA A 82 18.76 -0.24 -4.53
C ALA A 82 18.09 -1.47 -3.93
N ALA A 83 18.88 -2.26 -3.21
CA ALA A 83 18.38 -3.42 -2.48
C ALA A 83 18.11 -3.02 -1.03
N PRO A 84 17.21 -3.75 -0.33
CA PRO A 84 16.84 -3.35 1.04
C PRO A 84 18.03 -3.30 2.00
N ASN A 85 19.03 -4.13 1.80
CA ASN A 85 20.18 -4.19 2.70
C ASN A 85 21.43 -3.54 2.11
N ARG A 86 21.28 -2.84 0.99
CA ARG A 86 22.40 -2.17 0.32
C ARG A 86 21.89 -0.92 -0.37
N LEU A 87 21.78 0.15 0.39
CA LEU A 87 21.25 1.40 -0.14
C LEU A 87 22.39 2.22 -0.74
N LEU A 88 23.03 1.65 -1.73
CA LEU A 88 24.15 2.27 -2.44
C LEU A 88 23.70 2.80 -3.78
N CYS A 89 24.41 3.85 -4.24
CA CYS A 89 24.16 4.39 -5.57
C CYS A 89 24.53 3.34 -6.63
N GLY A 90 23.60 3.06 -7.52
CA GLY A 90 23.86 2.10 -8.60
C GLY A 90 24.78 2.66 -9.66
N SER A 91 25.00 3.96 -9.67
CA SER A 91 25.88 4.61 -10.66
C SER A 91 27.29 4.74 -10.17
N CYS A 92 27.52 5.32 -8.98
CA CYS A 92 28.87 5.57 -8.48
C CYS A 92 29.27 4.70 -7.29
N GLY A 93 28.32 3.96 -6.71
CA GLY A 93 28.62 3.04 -5.61
C GLY A 93 28.71 3.70 -4.24
N ASP A 94 28.46 5.00 -4.15
CA ASP A 94 28.59 5.70 -2.89
C ASP A 94 27.45 5.37 -1.94
N TRP A 95 27.68 5.48 -0.64
CA TRP A 95 26.68 5.19 0.36
C TRP A 95 25.92 6.45 0.82
N HIS A 96 26.31 7.63 0.35
CA HIS A 96 25.63 8.89 0.71
C HIS A 96 24.35 9.02 -0.10
N THR A 97 23.37 8.18 0.21
CA THR A 97 22.11 8.13 -0.53
C THR A 97 20.94 8.44 0.39
N ARG A 98 19.85 8.91 -0.23
CA ARG A 98 18.58 9.12 0.45
C ARG A 98 17.52 8.32 -0.26
N VAL A 99 16.64 7.65 0.51
CA VAL A 99 15.55 6.86 -0.06
C VAL A 99 14.50 7.81 -0.61
N VAL A 100 14.15 7.66 -1.89
CA VAL A 100 13.08 8.44 -2.51
C VAL A 100 11.83 7.61 -2.74
N SER A 101 11.92 6.29 -2.75
CA SER A 101 10.76 5.41 -2.80
C SER A 101 11.13 4.06 -2.22
N GLY A 102 10.10 3.26 -1.89
CA GLY A 102 10.32 1.93 -1.34
C GLY A 102 10.02 1.83 0.14
N ASP A 103 9.69 2.95 0.79
CA ASP A 103 9.36 2.98 2.21
C ASP A 103 7.90 3.32 2.48
N GLU A 104 7.07 3.34 1.45
CA GLU A 104 5.68 3.76 1.58
C GLU A 104 4.73 2.58 1.77
N MET A 105 3.56 2.88 2.30
CA MET A 105 2.40 2.01 2.26
C MET A 105 1.24 2.88 1.81
N LEU A 106 0.69 2.59 0.64
CA LEU A 106 -0.34 3.43 0.02
C LEU A 106 -1.57 2.61 -0.29
N LEU A 107 -2.73 3.15 0.08
CA LEU A 107 -4.00 2.61 -0.38
C LEU A 107 -4.24 3.18 -1.77
N MET A 108 -4.15 2.32 -2.79
CA MET A 108 -4.21 2.75 -4.18
C MET A 108 -5.64 2.93 -4.64
N SER A 109 -6.50 1.95 -4.39
CA SER A 109 -7.89 2.01 -4.82
C SER A 109 -8.72 1.01 -4.04
N VAL A 110 -10.02 1.22 -4.05
CA VAL A 110 -11.01 0.36 -3.44
C VAL A 110 -12.13 0.15 -4.44
N GLU A 111 -12.46 -1.11 -4.73
CA GLU A 111 -13.61 -1.39 -5.58
C GLU A 111 -14.82 -1.64 -4.69
N LEU A 112 -15.86 -0.88 -4.90
CA LEU A 112 -17.05 -0.89 -4.08
C LEU A 112 -18.19 -1.63 -4.78
N ILE A 113 -19.06 -2.24 -3.99
CA ILE A 113 -20.27 -2.88 -4.46
C ILE A 113 -21.44 -2.00 -4.06
N GLN A 114 -22.21 -1.54 -5.06
CA GLN A 114 -23.35 -0.64 -4.84
C GLN A 114 -24.54 -1.12 -5.67
N ASN A 115 -25.54 -1.68 -5.02
CA ASN A 115 -26.80 -2.03 -5.71
C ASN A 115 -26.57 -2.75 -7.03
N GLU A 116 -25.74 -3.79 -7.05
CA GLU A 116 -25.44 -4.58 -8.24
C GLU A 116 -24.46 -3.92 -9.19
N ILE A 117 -23.96 -2.72 -8.85
CA ILE A 117 -22.94 -2.02 -9.64
C ILE A 117 -21.66 -2.03 -8.86
N GLN A 118 -20.55 -2.34 -9.54
CA GLN A 118 -19.24 -2.36 -8.93
C GLN A 118 -18.42 -1.19 -9.46
N ASN A 119 -17.94 -0.35 -8.55
CA ASN A 119 -17.20 0.85 -8.90
C ASN A 119 -15.85 0.84 -8.21
N GLU A 120 -14.84 1.39 -8.89
CA GLU A 120 -13.52 1.58 -8.31
C GLU A 120 -13.35 3.02 -7.90
N ILE A 121 -12.99 3.21 -6.62
CA ILE A 121 -12.78 4.54 -6.06
C ILE A 121 -11.34 4.61 -5.58
N GLN A 122 -10.60 5.62 -6.03
CA GLN A 122 -9.24 5.84 -5.58
C GLN A 122 -9.23 6.68 -4.32
N ASP A 123 -8.25 6.39 -3.44
CA ASP A 123 -8.06 7.17 -2.23
C ASP A 123 -7.83 8.63 -2.62
N PRO A 124 -8.57 9.58 -2.02
CA PRO A 124 -8.38 11.00 -2.36
C PRO A 124 -6.97 11.50 -2.13
N ARG A 125 -6.20 10.82 -1.27
CA ARG A 125 -4.82 11.23 -1.00
C ARG A 125 -3.85 10.73 -2.05
N TYR A 126 -4.28 9.83 -2.93
CA TYR A 126 -3.44 9.31 -4.00
C TYR A 126 -3.62 10.19 -5.23
N LYS A 127 -2.54 10.74 -5.71
CA LYS A 127 -2.61 11.74 -6.76
C LYS A 127 -2.62 11.18 -8.15
N GLY A 128 -2.64 9.90 -8.32
CA GLY A 128 -2.53 9.29 -9.63
C GLY A 128 -3.77 9.36 -10.48
N LYS A 129 -4.84 9.95 -9.98
CA LYS A 129 -6.05 9.89 -10.67
C LYS A 129 -6.04 10.46 -12.08
#